data_422932fa1359daf3ba675ad4d4843a7b
#
_entry.id   422932fa1359daf3ba675ad4d4843a7b
#
_cell.length_a   1.000
_cell.length_b   1.000
_cell.length_c   1.000
_cell.angle_alpha   90.00
_cell.angle_beta   90.00
_cell.angle_gamma   90.00
#
_symmetry.space_group_name_H-M   'P 1'
#
loop_
_entity.id
_entity.type
_entity.pdbx_description
1 polymer ?
#
loop_
_entity_poly.entity_id
_entity_poly.type
_entity_poly.pdbx_seq_one_letter_code
_entity_poly.pdbx_strand_id
1 'polypeptide(L)'
;MIQFSGKNGLTLNGVEVDDRLLLRTAWMTMLFTCAASMSIHALSGNARAIPFFISESDFPGLERIVFRCGLSATGLMLCCLAVRLPYALHLTTNTRLRTIARLSGVITGISTILLSWFSMHEHLVIHVVFASITFVGAYVWSYSMHASRSHKPGTGYSKRRVWLAVGGMSYLVMNLSLAQSARRLVIEQGLTGGTEVMNLAQSSIDIAAPAEYLFFLSVVLMLASFDHDLAEARQDEATLGA
;
A
#
# COMPACT_ATOMS: atom_id res chain seq x y z
N MET A 1 -2.31 -25.10 7.57
CA MET A 1 -1.48 -24.53 8.65
C MET A 1 -0.41 -23.65 8.01
N ILE A 2 -0.26 -22.41 8.44
CA ILE A 2 0.77 -21.48 7.91
C ILE A 2 1.99 -21.59 8.81
N GLN A 3 3.16 -21.94 8.26
CA GLN A 3 4.43 -21.96 8.97
C GLN A 3 5.36 -20.87 8.39
N PHE A 4 5.81 -19.97 9.25
CA PHE A 4 6.68 -18.83 8.86
C PHE A 4 8.18 -19.18 8.96
N SER A 5 8.55 -20.42 9.24
CA SER A 5 9.91 -20.86 9.58
C SER A 5 10.69 -21.49 8.42
N GLY A 6 10.17 -21.51 7.21
CA GLY A 6 10.90 -22.00 6.04
C GLY A 6 12.15 -21.16 5.76
N LYS A 7 13.28 -21.79 5.39
CA LYS A 7 14.57 -21.12 5.18
C LYS A 7 14.49 -20.07 4.06
N ASN A 8 13.69 -20.30 3.01
CA ASN A 8 13.58 -19.46 1.83
C ASN A 8 12.15 -18.97 1.52
N GLY A 9 11.18 -19.21 2.40
CA GLY A 9 9.79 -18.87 2.12
C GLY A 9 8.81 -19.22 3.24
N LEU A 10 7.54 -19.00 2.92
CA LEU A 10 6.38 -19.32 3.73
C LEU A 10 5.86 -20.71 3.35
N THR A 11 5.66 -21.59 4.31
CA THR A 11 5.03 -22.90 4.02
C THR A 11 3.53 -22.82 4.27
N LEU A 12 2.74 -22.99 3.23
CA LEU A 12 1.29 -22.99 3.26
C LEU A 12 0.79 -24.40 2.90
N ASN A 13 0.22 -25.12 3.87
CA ASN A 13 -0.27 -26.49 3.66
C ASN A 13 0.75 -27.43 2.98
N GLY A 14 2.04 -27.30 3.34
CA GLY A 14 3.13 -28.11 2.77
C GLY A 14 3.71 -27.58 1.46
N VAL A 15 3.17 -26.50 0.90
CA VAL A 15 3.73 -25.83 -0.27
C VAL A 15 4.60 -24.66 0.19
N GLU A 16 5.86 -24.63 -0.20
CA GLU A 16 6.78 -23.54 0.09
C GLU A 16 6.59 -22.40 -0.93
N VAL A 17 6.16 -21.24 -0.44
CA VAL A 17 6.01 -20.02 -1.26
C VAL A 17 7.28 -19.17 -1.07
N ASP A 18 8.01 -19.01 -2.14
CA ASP A 18 9.22 -18.18 -2.20
C ASP A 18 8.96 -16.71 -1.81
N ASP A 19 9.84 -16.12 -0.97
CA ASP A 19 9.67 -14.74 -0.50
C ASP A 19 9.70 -13.71 -1.66
N ARG A 20 10.49 -13.96 -2.73
CA ARG A 20 10.48 -13.10 -3.93
C ARG A 20 9.19 -13.24 -4.72
N LEU A 21 8.67 -14.46 -4.84
CA LEU A 21 7.39 -14.70 -5.51
C LEU A 21 6.27 -14.00 -4.74
N LEU A 22 6.23 -14.14 -3.41
CA LEU A 22 5.25 -13.46 -2.55
C LEU A 22 5.33 -11.94 -2.71
N LEU A 23 6.54 -11.36 -2.69
CA LEU A 23 6.76 -9.94 -2.87
C LEU A 23 6.27 -9.45 -4.24
N ARG A 24 6.66 -10.15 -5.32
CA ARG A 24 6.26 -9.79 -6.69
C ARG A 24 4.75 -9.89 -6.86
N THR A 25 4.15 -10.98 -6.39
CA THR A 25 2.71 -11.17 -6.46
C THR A 25 1.98 -10.05 -5.71
N ALA A 26 2.46 -9.65 -4.52
CA ALA A 26 1.82 -8.61 -3.73
C ALA A 26 1.79 -7.26 -4.45
N TRP A 27 2.94 -6.73 -4.91
CA TRP A 27 2.96 -5.43 -5.57
C TRP A 27 2.31 -5.45 -6.95
N MET A 28 2.41 -6.55 -7.70
CA MET A 28 1.73 -6.69 -9.00
C MET A 28 0.22 -6.76 -8.83
N THR A 29 -0.29 -7.57 -7.88
CA THR A 29 -1.72 -7.64 -7.60
C THR A 29 -2.27 -6.27 -7.19
N MET A 30 -1.57 -5.55 -6.32
CA MET A 30 -1.94 -4.20 -5.91
C MET A 30 -2.03 -3.25 -7.11
N LEU A 31 -0.99 -3.22 -7.96
CA LEU A 31 -0.93 -2.36 -9.14
C LEU A 31 -2.05 -2.69 -10.14
N PHE A 32 -2.18 -3.98 -10.51
CA PHE A 32 -3.19 -4.40 -11.48
C PHE A 32 -4.62 -4.24 -10.98
N THR A 33 -4.86 -4.46 -9.68
CA THR A 33 -6.18 -4.25 -9.08
C THR A 33 -6.61 -2.80 -9.22
N CYS A 34 -5.78 -1.85 -8.79
CA CYS A 34 -6.11 -0.43 -8.88
C CYS A 34 -6.22 0.03 -10.33
N ALA A 35 -5.31 -0.36 -11.21
CA ALA A 35 -5.37 -0.01 -12.61
C ALA A 35 -6.64 -0.57 -13.30
N ALA A 36 -6.99 -1.83 -13.05
CA ALA A 36 -8.16 -2.46 -13.64
C ALA A 36 -9.46 -1.85 -13.09
N SER A 37 -9.62 -1.71 -11.77
CA SER A 37 -10.84 -1.14 -11.20
C SER A 37 -11.06 0.30 -11.64
N MET A 38 -10.01 1.14 -11.65
CA MET A 38 -10.10 2.51 -12.16
C MET A 38 -10.44 2.57 -13.65
N SER A 39 -9.84 1.68 -14.46
CA SER A 39 -10.13 1.62 -15.90
C SER A 39 -11.59 1.21 -16.16
N ILE A 40 -12.08 0.20 -15.45
CA ILE A 40 -13.48 -0.22 -15.55
C ILE A 40 -14.40 0.93 -15.12
N HIS A 41 -14.13 1.57 -13.99
CA HIS A 41 -14.91 2.69 -13.48
C HIS A 41 -14.99 3.86 -14.47
N ALA A 42 -13.86 4.23 -15.08
CA ALA A 42 -13.82 5.30 -16.08
C ALA A 42 -14.57 4.92 -17.37
N LEU A 43 -14.40 3.67 -17.86
CA LEU A 43 -14.98 3.21 -19.12
C LEU A 43 -16.47 2.87 -19.02
N SER A 44 -16.96 2.49 -17.83
CA SER A 44 -18.38 2.23 -17.59
C SER A 44 -19.24 3.50 -17.51
N GLY A 45 -18.62 4.68 -17.49
CA GLY A 45 -19.31 5.97 -17.33
C GLY A 45 -19.76 6.26 -15.89
N ASN A 46 -19.29 5.46 -14.92
CA ASN A 46 -19.62 5.64 -13.50
C ASN A 46 -18.75 6.73 -12.83
N ALA A 47 -17.64 7.11 -13.45
CA ALA A 47 -16.77 8.17 -12.93
C ALA A 47 -17.49 9.52 -12.99
N ARG A 48 -17.68 10.16 -11.83
CA ARG A 48 -18.36 11.46 -11.69
C ARG A 48 -17.55 12.62 -12.29
N ALA A 49 -16.23 12.53 -12.28
CA ALA A 49 -15.28 13.50 -12.81
C ALA A 49 -13.91 12.83 -13.04
N ILE A 50 -13.01 13.51 -13.77
CA ILE A 50 -11.60 13.10 -13.95
C ILE A 50 -10.73 14.33 -13.63
N PRO A 51 -9.74 14.22 -12.73
CA PRO A 51 -9.33 13.01 -11.99
C PRO A 51 -10.27 12.65 -10.85
N PHE A 52 -10.22 11.40 -10.41
CA PHE A 52 -10.94 10.85 -9.26
C PHE A 52 -10.01 10.00 -8.40
N PHE A 53 -10.33 9.79 -7.11
CA PHE A 53 -9.52 8.95 -6.23
C PHE A 53 -9.51 7.49 -6.66
N ILE A 54 -8.43 6.77 -6.39
CA ILE A 54 -8.34 5.32 -6.63
C ILE A 54 -9.53 4.61 -5.98
N SER A 55 -9.89 5.02 -4.78
CA SER A 55 -10.99 4.43 -3.99
C SER A 55 -12.39 4.77 -4.50
N GLU A 56 -12.56 5.78 -5.37
CA GLU A 56 -13.84 6.01 -6.05
C GLU A 56 -14.21 4.85 -6.98
N SER A 57 -13.24 4.06 -7.44
CA SER A 57 -13.50 2.84 -8.21
C SER A 57 -14.12 1.70 -7.39
N ASP A 58 -14.33 1.82 -6.07
CA ASP A 58 -15.23 0.96 -5.29
C ASP A 58 -16.71 1.36 -5.51
N PHE A 59 -17.10 1.55 -6.76
CA PHE A 59 -18.47 1.86 -7.16
C PHE A 59 -19.23 0.57 -7.48
N PRO A 60 -20.56 0.49 -7.20
CA PRO A 60 -21.35 -0.71 -7.48
C PRO A 60 -21.24 -1.17 -8.93
N GLY A 61 -20.65 -2.36 -9.14
CA GLY A 61 -20.39 -2.92 -10.46
C GLY A 61 -19.21 -3.89 -10.46
N LEU A 62 -18.69 -4.19 -11.62
CA LEU A 62 -17.53 -5.07 -11.79
C LEU A 62 -16.28 -4.48 -11.14
N GLU A 63 -16.12 -3.15 -11.24
CA GLU A 63 -15.02 -2.41 -10.61
C GLU A 63 -14.94 -2.64 -9.10
N ARG A 64 -16.10 -2.69 -8.39
CA ARG A 64 -16.16 -2.99 -6.95
C ARG A 64 -15.66 -4.39 -6.65
N ILE A 65 -16.06 -5.37 -7.45
CA ILE A 65 -15.62 -6.75 -7.26
C ILE A 65 -14.11 -6.85 -7.43
N VAL A 66 -13.57 -6.28 -8.50
CA VAL A 66 -12.13 -6.24 -8.76
C VAL A 66 -11.39 -5.55 -7.62
N PHE A 67 -11.86 -4.38 -7.22
CA PHE A 67 -11.25 -3.59 -6.13
C PHE A 67 -11.23 -4.37 -4.82
N ARG A 68 -12.37 -4.90 -4.38
CA ARG A 68 -12.51 -5.62 -3.09
C ARG A 68 -11.70 -6.90 -3.06
N CYS A 69 -11.85 -7.76 -4.07
CA CYS A 69 -11.12 -9.02 -4.12
C CYS A 69 -9.61 -8.79 -4.23
N GLY A 70 -9.18 -7.88 -5.10
CA GLY A 70 -7.76 -7.63 -5.33
C GLY A 70 -7.08 -6.95 -4.15
N LEU A 71 -7.69 -5.94 -3.52
CA LEU A 71 -7.12 -5.30 -2.33
C LEU A 71 -7.18 -6.20 -1.09
N SER A 72 -8.21 -7.04 -0.94
CA SER A 72 -8.24 -8.04 0.14
C SER A 72 -7.10 -9.04 -0.02
N ALA A 73 -6.87 -9.56 -1.23
CA ALA A 73 -5.73 -10.43 -1.51
C ALA A 73 -4.38 -9.72 -1.27
N THR A 74 -4.26 -8.47 -1.73
CA THR A 74 -3.08 -7.63 -1.47
C THR A 74 -2.84 -7.46 0.03
N GLY A 75 -3.85 -7.10 0.81
CA GLY A 75 -3.72 -6.90 2.26
C GLY A 75 -3.26 -8.16 2.99
N LEU A 76 -3.76 -9.33 2.61
CA LEU A 76 -3.28 -10.62 3.15
C LEU A 76 -1.80 -10.86 2.82
N MET A 77 -1.40 -10.62 1.57
CA MET A 77 0.00 -10.75 1.17
C MET A 77 0.91 -9.74 1.89
N LEU A 78 0.44 -8.50 2.11
CA LEU A 78 1.17 -7.50 2.87
C LEU A 78 1.37 -7.93 4.33
N CYS A 79 0.36 -8.52 4.98
CA CYS A 79 0.51 -9.09 6.33
C CYS A 79 1.59 -10.19 6.37
N CYS A 80 1.59 -11.09 5.39
CA CYS A 80 2.63 -12.12 5.27
C CYS A 80 4.01 -11.51 5.05
N LEU A 81 4.14 -10.54 4.14
CA LEU A 81 5.39 -9.84 3.86
C LEU A 81 5.91 -9.06 5.06
N ALA A 82 5.03 -8.41 5.85
CA ALA A 82 5.42 -7.67 7.04
C ALA A 82 6.16 -8.55 8.06
N VAL A 83 5.78 -9.82 8.15
CA VAL A 83 6.44 -10.78 9.02
C VAL A 83 7.69 -11.38 8.37
N ARG A 84 7.60 -11.76 7.08
CA ARG A 84 8.64 -12.49 6.37
C ARG A 84 9.82 -11.64 5.93
N LEU A 85 9.55 -10.47 5.34
CA LEU A 85 10.58 -9.65 4.70
C LEU A 85 11.70 -9.20 5.66
N PRO A 86 11.42 -8.75 6.92
CA PRO A 86 12.46 -8.45 7.88
C PRO A 86 13.34 -9.66 8.23
N TYR A 87 12.78 -10.87 8.18
CA TYR A 87 13.49 -12.10 8.43
C TYR A 87 14.35 -12.49 7.22
N ALA A 88 13.76 -12.53 6.03
CA ALA A 88 14.44 -12.89 4.78
C ALA A 88 15.61 -11.95 4.42
N LEU A 89 15.56 -10.71 4.88
CA LEU A 89 16.62 -9.72 4.70
C LEU A 89 17.64 -9.68 5.85
N HIS A 90 17.56 -10.62 6.81
CA HIS A 90 18.45 -10.70 7.98
C HIS A 90 18.59 -9.38 8.75
N LEU A 91 17.47 -8.65 8.95
CA LEU A 91 17.46 -7.39 9.66
C LEU A 91 17.65 -7.61 11.16
N THR A 92 18.91 -7.76 11.59
CA THR A 92 19.26 -8.11 12.98
C THR A 92 19.73 -6.92 13.82
N THR A 93 20.16 -5.84 13.16
CA THR A 93 20.91 -4.74 13.79
C THR A 93 20.07 -3.86 14.72
N ASN A 94 18.76 -3.72 14.49
CA ASN A 94 17.90 -2.88 15.33
C ASN A 94 16.54 -3.55 15.58
N THR A 95 16.40 -4.14 16.78
CA THR A 95 15.16 -4.82 17.18
C THR A 95 13.94 -3.90 17.18
N ARG A 96 14.08 -2.61 17.55
CA ARG A 96 12.98 -1.64 17.57
C ARG A 96 12.49 -1.36 16.16
N LEU A 97 13.37 -1.04 15.21
CA LEU A 97 13.00 -0.80 13.81
C LEU A 97 12.33 -2.03 13.18
N ARG A 98 12.84 -3.22 13.47
CA ARG A 98 12.24 -4.47 13.00
C ARG A 98 10.83 -4.68 13.56
N THR A 99 10.61 -4.39 14.83
CA THR A 99 9.28 -4.48 15.46
C THR A 99 8.32 -3.45 14.85
N ILE A 100 8.77 -2.19 14.69
CA ILE A 100 7.98 -1.14 14.04
C ILE A 100 7.61 -1.57 12.61
N ALA A 101 8.57 -2.06 11.83
CA ALA A 101 8.32 -2.55 10.48
C ALA A 101 7.25 -3.67 10.45
N ARG A 102 7.36 -4.67 11.33
CA ARG A 102 6.37 -5.75 11.40
C ARG A 102 4.99 -5.24 11.76
N LEU A 103 4.88 -4.46 12.84
CA LEU A 103 3.60 -3.95 13.30
C LEU A 103 2.94 -3.02 12.27
N SER A 104 3.68 -2.04 11.75
CA SER A 104 3.14 -1.11 10.75
C SER A 104 2.73 -1.83 9.46
N GLY A 105 3.51 -2.82 9.01
CA GLY A 105 3.17 -3.60 7.84
C GLY A 105 1.92 -4.47 8.02
N VAL A 106 1.76 -5.13 9.19
CA VAL A 106 0.54 -5.89 9.51
C VAL A 106 -0.68 -4.96 9.61
N ILE A 107 -0.53 -3.82 10.28
CA ILE A 107 -1.59 -2.82 10.38
C ILE A 107 -1.97 -2.32 8.98
N THR A 108 -1.00 -2.03 8.12
CA THR A 108 -1.24 -1.66 6.71
C THR A 108 -2.03 -2.73 5.97
N GLY A 109 -1.62 -3.99 6.07
CA GLY A 109 -2.32 -5.10 5.40
C GLY A 109 -3.77 -5.24 5.86
N ILE A 110 -4.02 -5.22 7.17
CA ILE A 110 -5.38 -5.28 7.75
C ILE A 110 -6.20 -4.06 7.30
N SER A 111 -5.63 -2.86 7.39
CA SER A 111 -6.33 -1.62 6.99
C SER A 111 -6.64 -1.60 5.49
N THR A 112 -5.77 -2.16 4.64
CA THR A 112 -6.03 -2.31 3.20
C THR A 112 -7.25 -3.20 2.94
N ILE A 113 -7.40 -4.31 3.69
CA ILE A 113 -8.60 -5.15 3.61
C ILE A 113 -9.83 -4.35 4.04
N LEU A 114 -9.79 -3.73 5.21
CA LEU A 114 -10.93 -2.96 5.73
C LEU A 114 -11.29 -1.79 4.81
N LEU A 115 -10.30 -1.06 4.30
CA LEU A 115 -10.48 0.00 3.31
C LEU A 115 -11.28 -0.48 2.09
N SER A 116 -10.99 -1.69 1.58
CA SER A 116 -11.67 -2.23 0.41
C SER A 116 -13.14 -2.61 0.66
N TRP A 117 -13.54 -2.82 1.92
CA TRP A 117 -14.92 -3.20 2.27
C TRP A 117 -15.78 -2.00 2.69
N PHE A 118 -15.18 -0.94 3.23
CA PHE A 118 -15.90 0.29 3.57
C PHE A 118 -15.83 1.28 2.42
N SER A 119 -16.83 1.25 1.54
CA SER A 119 -16.91 2.09 0.35
C SER A 119 -16.88 3.58 0.69
N MET A 120 -16.09 4.36 -0.07
CA MET A 120 -16.05 5.81 0.02
C MET A 120 -17.41 6.46 -0.26
N HIS A 121 -18.23 5.84 -1.10
CA HIS A 121 -19.56 6.33 -1.45
C HIS A 121 -20.58 6.18 -0.32
N GLU A 122 -20.46 5.09 0.48
CA GLU A 122 -21.43 4.71 1.51
C GLU A 122 -20.95 5.09 2.93
N HIS A 123 -19.63 5.04 3.17
CA HIS A 123 -19.02 5.18 4.49
C HIS A 123 -17.79 6.09 4.48
N LEU A 124 -17.93 7.31 3.96
CA LEU A 124 -16.81 8.25 3.72
C LEU A 124 -15.85 8.36 4.91
N VAL A 125 -16.36 8.63 6.11
CA VAL A 125 -15.51 8.88 7.30
C VAL A 125 -14.70 7.64 7.67
N ILE A 126 -15.35 6.47 7.72
CA ILE A 126 -14.68 5.20 8.06
C ILE A 126 -13.66 4.85 6.98
N HIS A 127 -14.02 5.05 5.72
CA HIS A 127 -13.11 4.84 4.59
C HIS A 127 -11.85 5.70 4.71
N VAL A 128 -12.01 7.01 4.95
CA VAL A 128 -10.88 7.94 5.10
C VAL A 128 -9.99 7.58 6.30
N VAL A 129 -10.56 7.08 7.39
CA VAL A 129 -9.79 6.57 8.54
C VAL A 129 -8.91 5.40 8.13
N PHE A 130 -9.47 4.38 7.47
CA PHE A 130 -8.70 3.21 7.02
C PHE A 130 -7.70 3.57 5.92
N ALA A 131 -8.05 4.49 4.99
CA ALA A 131 -7.12 5.01 4.00
C ALA A 131 -5.92 5.69 4.67
N SER A 132 -6.17 6.54 5.67
CA SER A 132 -5.11 7.22 6.41
C SER A 132 -4.19 6.24 7.14
N ILE A 133 -4.76 5.22 7.82
CA ILE A 133 -3.99 4.17 8.48
C ILE A 133 -3.17 3.37 7.47
N THR A 134 -3.75 3.03 6.30
CA THR A 134 -3.06 2.32 5.22
C THR A 134 -1.88 3.14 4.69
N PHE A 135 -2.07 4.41 4.39
CA PHE A 135 -1.05 5.27 3.81
C PHE A 135 0.09 5.57 4.80
N VAL A 136 -0.25 5.99 6.02
CA VAL A 136 0.75 6.23 7.07
C VAL A 136 1.47 4.93 7.44
N GLY A 137 0.74 3.84 7.60
CA GLY A 137 1.29 2.53 7.91
C GLY A 137 2.26 2.03 6.83
N ALA A 138 1.89 2.14 5.55
CA ALA A 138 2.74 1.78 4.42
C ALA A 138 4.02 2.61 4.39
N TYR A 139 3.91 3.92 4.66
CA TYR A 139 5.07 4.81 4.70
C TYR A 139 6.00 4.47 5.88
N VAL A 140 5.46 4.29 7.07
CA VAL A 140 6.22 3.92 8.28
C VAL A 140 6.89 2.55 8.09
N TRP A 141 6.19 1.58 7.51
CA TRP A 141 6.75 0.26 7.19
C TRP A 141 7.93 0.39 6.23
N SER A 142 7.72 1.05 5.09
CA SER A 142 8.74 1.24 4.06
C SER A 142 9.97 1.98 4.59
N TYR A 143 9.76 3.04 5.38
CA TYR A 143 10.84 3.78 6.02
C TYR A 143 11.61 2.92 7.02
N SER A 144 10.91 2.18 7.89
CA SER A 144 11.55 1.33 8.90
C SER A 144 12.36 0.21 8.27
N MET A 145 11.85 -0.40 7.19
CA MET A 145 12.56 -1.40 6.39
C MET A 145 13.80 -0.79 5.71
N HIS A 146 13.67 0.40 5.13
CA HIS A 146 14.77 1.12 4.51
C HIS A 146 15.87 1.48 5.53
N ALA A 147 15.49 2.07 6.67
CA ALA A 147 16.42 2.44 7.73
C ALA A 147 17.14 1.23 8.33
N SER A 148 16.47 0.08 8.43
CA SER A 148 17.07 -1.16 8.90
C SER A 148 18.17 -1.71 7.96
N ARG A 149 18.17 -1.32 6.68
CA ARG A 149 19.18 -1.70 5.67
C ARG A 149 20.35 -0.72 5.55
N SER A 150 20.37 0.36 6.32
CA SER A 150 21.40 1.43 6.19
C SER A 150 22.84 0.95 6.40
N HIS A 151 23.04 -0.10 7.18
CA HIS A 151 24.35 -0.68 7.44
C HIS A 151 24.87 -1.60 6.32
N LYS A 152 23.99 -2.09 5.45
CA LYS A 152 24.30 -2.94 4.30
C LYS A 152 23.42 -2.50 3.11
N PRO A 153 23.72 -1.34 2.51
CA PRO A 153 22.89 -0.81 1.44
C PRO A 153 23.05 -1.68 0.19
N GLY A 154 21.97 -2.36 -0.20
CA GLY A 154 21.90 -3.11 -1.46
C GLY A 154 21.50 -2.23 -2.65
N THR A 155 21.42 -2.82 -3.83
CA THR A 155 21.07 -2.13 -5.09
C THR A 155 19.71 -1.44 -5.03
N GLY A 156 18.75 -2.02 -4.27
CA GLY A 156 17.43 -1.42 -4.06
C GLY A 156 17.41 -0.18 -3.17
N TYR A 157 18.46 0.04 -2.36
CA TYR A 157 18.50 1.07 -1.32
C TYR A 157 18.33 2.49 -1.87
N SER A 158 19.13 2.86 -2.90
CA SER A 158 19.09 4.21 -3.50
C SER A 158 17.75 4.49 -4.17
N LYS A 159 17.17 3.51 -4.86
CA LYS A 159 15.85 3.61 -5.50
C LYS A 159 14.77 3.87 -4.45
N ARG A 160 14.78 3.11 -3.34
CA ARG A 160 13.81 3.29 -2.24
C ARG A 160 13.87 4.68 -1.63
N ARG A 161 15.08 5.25 -1.46
CA ARG A 161 15.23 6.60 -0.90
C ARG A 161 14.52 7.65 -1.74
N VAL A 162 14.60 7.53 -3.07
CA VAL A 162 13.89 8.43 -3.99
C VAL A 162 12.37 8.26 -3.82
N TRP A 163 11.89 7.02 -3.84
CA TRP A 163 10.46 6.76 -3.73
C TRP A 163 9.88 7.10 -2.35
N LEU A 164 10.66 6.98 -1.28
CA LEU A 164 10.27 7.49 0.04
C LEU A 164 10.09 9.01 0.03
N ALA A 165 10.99 9.76 -0.59
CA ALA A 165 10.88 11.20 -0.70
C ALA A 165 9.67 11.61 -1.56
N VAL A 166 9.48 10.97 -2.72
CA VAL A 166 8.34 11.20 -3.62
C VAL A 166 7.03 10.87 -2.90
N GLY A 167 6.93 9.71 -2.26
CA GLY A 167 5.73 9.30 -1.53
C GLY A 167 5.39 10.25 -0.38
N GLY A 168 6.38 10.63 0.43
CA GLY A 168 6.18 11.59 1.52
C GLY A 168 5.67 12.94 1.04
N MET A 169 6.26 13.48 -0.03
CA MET A 169 5.82 14.74 -0.63
C MET A 169 4.41 14.63 -1.21
N SER A 170 4.12 13.55 -1.94
CA SER A 170 2.80 13.32 -2.52
C SER A 170 1.71 13.19 -1.44
N TYR A 171 2.01 12.50 -0.34
CA TYR A 171 1.09 12.39 0.80
C TYR A 171 0.81 13.78 1.42
N LEU A 172 1.83 14.62 1.57
CA LEU A 172 1.65 15.99 2.08
C LEU A 172 0.78 16.83 1.14
N VAL A 173 1.06 16.81 -0.17
CA VAL A 173 0.27 17.55 -1.17
C VAL A 173 -1.19 17.10 -1.15
N MET A 174 -1.45 15.79 -1.13
CA MET A 174 -2.80 15.24 -1.05
C MET A 174 -3.55 15.75 0.19
N ASN A 175 -2.94 15.67 1.37
CA ASN A 175 -3.61 16.09 2.61
C ASN A 175 -3.82 17.60 2.68
N LEU A 176 -2.83 18.40 2.28
CA LEU A 176 -2.95 19.85 2.29
C LEU A 176 -4.03 20.35 1.33
N SER A 177 -4.15 19.73 0.13
CA SER A 177 -5.19 20.10 -0.84
C SER A 177 -6.60 19.77 -0.35
N LEU A 178 -6.76 18.71 0.45
CA LEU A 178 -8.06 18.28 0.98
C LEU A 178 -8.45 18.98 2.30
N ALA A 179 -7.49 19.48 3.07
CA ALA A 179 -7.71 19.92 4.45
C ALA A 179 -8.83 20.97 4.56
N GLN A 180 -8.83 21.98 3.67
CA GLN A 180 -9.83 23.05 3.69
C GLN A 180 -11.22 22.54 3.30
N SER A 181 -11.33 21.71 2.26
CA SER A 181 -12.59 21.13 1.82
C SER A 181 -13.15 20.16 2.85
N ALA A 182 -12.33 19.30 3.43
CA ALA A 182 -12.74 18.38 4.49
C ALA A 182 -13.26 19.15 5.72
N ARG A 183 -12.55 20.19 6.17
CA ARG A 183 -12.98 21.04 7.29
C ARG A 183 -14.34 21.66 6.99
N ARG A 184 -14.49 22.35 5.86
CA ARG A 184 -15.71 23.08 5.50
C ARG A 184 -16.90 22.12 5.32
N LEU A 185 -16.73 21.05 4.54
CA LEU A 185 -17.85 20.21 4.13
C LEU A 185 -18.24 19.19 5.22
N VAL A 186 -17.27 18.54 5.82
CA VAL A 186 -17.54 17.46 6.79
C VAL A 186 -17.72 18.00 8.21
N ILE A 187 -16.79 18.89 8.67
CA ILE A 187 -16.82 19.35 10.08
C ILE A 187 -17.80 20.49 10.26
N GLU A 188 -17.79 21.52 9.40
CA GLU A 188 -18.63 22.72 9.58
C GLU A 188 -20.05 22.52 9.05
N GLN A 189 -20.22 21.83 7.92
CA GLN A 189 -21.55 21.58 7.30
C GLN A 189 -22.15 20.22 7.66
N GLY A 190 -21.41 19.31 8.29
CA GLY A 190 -21.90 18.00 8.72
C GLY A 190 -22.25 17.05 7.59
N LEU A 191 -21.72 17.27 6.37
CA LEU A 191 -22.01 16.40 5.22
C LEU A 191 -21.32 15.04 5.41
N THR A 192 -22.08 13.97 5.24
CA THR A 192 -21.60 12.57 5.38
C THR A 192 -21.74 11.76 4.11
N GLY A 193 -22.50 12.24 3.13
CA GLY A 193 -22.69 11.58 1.84
C GLY A 193 -21.46 11.66 0.98
N GLY A 194 -20.78 10.53 0.74
CA GLY A 194 -19.47 10.49 0.06
C GLY A 194 -19.52 11.15 -1.32
N THR A 195 -20.51 10.81 -2.16
CA THR A 195 -20.63 11.38 -3.52
C THR A 195 -20.89 12.88 -3.49
N GLU A 196 -21.73 13.38 -2.57
CA GLU A 196 -22.01 14.82 -2.45
C GLU A 196 -20.76 15.59 -2.02
N VAL A 197 -20.07 15.12 -0.98
CA VAL A 197 -18.80 15.73 -0.52
C VAL A 197 -17.76 15.75 -1.62
N MET A 198 -17.60 14.66 -2.38
CA MET A 198 -16.65 14.59 -3.47
C MET A 198 -16.99 15.57 -4.60
N ASN A 199 -18.26 15.71 -4.96
CA ASN A 199 -18.67 16.70 -5.98
C ASN A 199 -18.34 18.13 -5.55
N LEU A 200 -18.61 18.50 -4.32
CA LEU A 200 -18.33 19.82 -3.77
C LEU A 200 -16.83 20.07 -3.54
N ALA A 201 -16.05 19.01 -3.38
CA ALA A 201 -14.59 19.08 -3.18
C ALA A 201 -13.78 18.90 -4.47
N GLN A 202 -14.41 18.84 -5.66
CA GLN A 202 -13.72 18.49 -6.91
C GLN A 202 -12.47 19.33 -7.17
N SER A 203 -12.51 20.64 -6.94
CA SER A 203 -11.33 21.51 -7.12
C SER A 203 -10.12 21.14 -6.24
N SER A 204 -10.38 20.56 -5.07
CA SER A 204 -9.32 19.99 -4.21
C SER A 204 -8.89 18.61 -4.70
N ILE A 205 -9.83 17.82 -5.21
CA ILE A 205 -9.57 16.47 -5.76
C ILE A 205 -8.73 16.55 -7.03
N ASP A 206 -8.87 17.60 -7.83
CA ASP A 206 -8.06 17.83 -9.04
C ASP A 206 -6.54 17.87 -8.73
N ILE A 207 -6.17 18.21 -7.49
CA ILE A 207 -4.79 18.18 -7.00
C ILE A 207 -4.52 16.90 -6.19
N ALA A 208 -5.47 16.53 -5.34
CA ALA A 208 -5.30 15.41 -4.41
C ALA A 208 -5.23 14.05 -5.09
N ALA A 209 -6.06 13.80 -6.12
CA ALA A 209 -6.08 12.51 -6.79
C ALA A 209 -4.79 12.21 -7.57
N PRO A 210 -4.21 13.13 -8.38
CA PRO A 210 -2.88 12.91 -8.94
C PRO A 210 -1.80 12.67 -7.88
N ALA A 211 -1.88 13.37 -6.74
CA ALA A 211 -0.95 13.15 -5.64
C ALA A 211 -1.16 11.75 -4.99
N GLU A 212 -2.41 11.27 -4.87
CA GLU A 212 -2.70 9.90 -4.45
C GLU A 212 -2.11 8.87 -5.41
N TYR A 213 -2.25 9.06 -6.73
CA TYR A 213 -1.66 8.17 -7.74
C TYR A 213 -0.15 8.09 -7.60
N LEU A 214 0.50 9.22 -7.41
CA LEU A 214 1.95 9.29 -7.26
C LEU A 214 2.41 8.67 -5.93
N PHE A 215 1.65 8.88 -4.84
CA PHE A 215 1.88 8.20 -3.56
C PHE A 215 1.75 6.67 -3.71
N PHE A 216 0.66 6.21 -4.29
CA PHE A 216 0.41 4.79 -4.55
C PHE A 216 1.53 4.16 -5.38
N LEU A 217 1.90 4.79 -6.50
CA LEU A 217 2.98 4.32 -7.34
C LEU A 217 4.32 4.26 -6.59
N SER A 218 4.60 5.24 -5.73
CA SER A 218 5.83 5.22 -4.92
C SER A 218 5.85 4.05 -3.93
N VAL A 219 4.71 3.70 -3.30
CA VAL A 219 4.60 2.51 -2.43
C VAL A 219 4.84 1.22 -3.22
N VAL A 220 4.24 1.09 -4.41
CA VAL A 220 4.48 -0.07 -5.30
C VAL A 220 5.96 -0.20 -5.65
N LEU A 221 6.59 0.90 -6.05
CA LEU A 221 8.00 0.88 -6.47
C LEU A 221 8.98 0.71 -5.30
N MET A 222 8.61 1.19 -4.10
CA MET A 222 9.33 0.84 -2.87
C MET A 222 9.28 -0.66 -2.59
N LEU A 223 8.10 -1.29 -2.67
CA LEU A 223 7.95 -2.73 -2.52
C LEU A 223 8.77 -3.48 -3.58
N ALA A 224 8.61 -3.14 -4.84
CA ALA A 224 9.33 -3.77 -5.94
C ALA A 224 10.86 -3.69 -5.77
N SER A 225 11.37 -2.62 -5.15
CA SER A 225 12.81 -2.45 -4.92
C SER A 225 13.42 -3.49 -3.96
N PHE A 226 12.64 -4.11 -3.08
CA PHE A 226 13.12 -5.17 -2.19
C PHE A 226 13.43 -6.48 -2.93
N ASP A 227 12.95 -6.65 -4.17
CA ASP A 227 13.32 -7.80 -5.01
C ASP A 227 14.83 -7.87 -5.27
N HIS A 228 15.48 -6.73 -5.42
CA HIS A 228 16.93 -6.65 -5.55
C HIS A 228 17.64 -7.11 -4.27
N ASP A 229 17.17 -6.62 -3.11
CA ASP A 229 17.78 -6.97 -1.82
C ASP A 229 17.59 -8.46 -1.47
N LEU A 230 16.45 -9.06 -1.83
CA LEU A 230 16.22 -10.50 -1.67
C LEU A 230 17.11 -11.33 -2.61
N ALA A 231 17.39 -10.84 -3.82
CA ALA A 231 18.31 -11.51 -4.73
C ALA A 231 19.74 -11.52 -4.18
N GLU A 232 20.20 -10.37 -3.67
CA GLU A 232 21.52 -10.23 -3.05
C GLU A 232 21.67 -11.11 -1.80
N ALA A 233 20.67 -11.14 -0.91
CA ALA A 233 20.68 -11.96 0.30
C ALA A 233 20.87 -13.46 0.00
N ARG A 234 20.26 -13.96 -1.08
CA ARG A 234 20.42 -15.34 -1.53
C ARG A 234 21.79 -15.66 -2.10
N GLN A 235 22.39 -14.69 -2.82
CA GLN A 235 23.74 -14.86 -3.35
C GLN A 235 24.76 -14.94 -2.21
N ASP A 236 24.62 -14.09 -1.19
CA ASP A 236 25.47 -14.12 0.01
C ASP A 236 25.37 -15.50 0.72
N GLU A 237 24.16 -16.05 0.87
CA GLU A 237 23.99 -17.38 1.48
C GLU A 237 24.63 -18.52 0.67
N ALA A 238 24.51 -18.47 -0.66
CA ALA A 238 25.10 -19.48 -1.54
C ALA A 238 26.63 -19.48 -1.49
N THR A 239 27.24 -18.28 -1.35
CA THR A 239 28.71 -18.14 -1.26
C THR A 239 29.26 -18.54 0.11
N LEU A 240 28.46 -18.44 1.19
CA LEU A 240 28.87 -18.84 2.55
C LEU A 240 28.70 -20.35 2.80
N GLY A 241 27.89 -21.02 1.98
CA GLY A 241 27.62 -22.48 2.09
C GLY A 241 28.48 -23.35 1.17
N ALA A 242 29.29 -22.73 0.30
CA ALA A 242 30.25 -23.38 -0.60
C ALA A 242 31.65 -23.36 0.02
#